data_a346e9b50eb1d54d054157fd85197740
#
_entry.id   a346e9b50eb1d54d054157fd85197740
#
_cell.length_a   1.000
_cell.length_b   1.000
_cell.length_c   1.000
_cell.angle_alpha   90.00
_cell.angle_beta   90.00
_cell.angle_gamma   90.00
#
_symmetry.space_group_name_H-M   'P 1'
#
loop_
_entity.id
_entity.type
_entity.pdbx_description
1 polymer ?
#
loop_
_entity_poly.entity_id
_entity_poly.type
_entity_poly.pdbx_seq_one_letter_code
_entity_poly.pdbx_strand_id
1 'polypeptide(L)'
;MQYVLDQTWQDLEVILVNDCTPDNSMEIARRVVASHPRGTVVRCLEHEENRGLSAARNTGISASVGDYLYFLDSDDYISANAIELLADAAVQKRPDFVIGNYEVTGARRWAPPLSLGTGFYEGNALVLSTYVQGKWYVMAWNKLVSRPLVLQHKLYFQEGIVHEDDLWSFKLACMSQSMYVVNETTYYYSMQPDSIMRAPSMRNLECRVLVLGYIYDFIRSSRCLQDNRLIYIYFESLKAKYFDRILYFTKDTSFHYQSYLVFRNKKYASLLEMTGLRPEWKLMLQNIHYVLPTYAGYLYFKAFVKSAYYLLVLSIKMKAV
;
A
#
# COMPACT_ATOMS: atom_id res chain seq x y z
N MET A 1 -21.72 4.35 -4.67
CA MET A 1 -22.72 3.24 -4.59
C MET A 1 -23.28 2.89 -5.98
N GLN A 2 -23.78 3.83 -6.79
CA GLN A 2 -24.34 3.53 -8.12
C GLN A 2 -23.38 2.70 -9.00
N TYR A 3 -22.12 3.13 -9.17
CA TYR A 3 -21.10 2.41 -9.96
C TYR A 3 -20.83 0.98 -9.50
N VAL A 4 -21.09 0.67 -8.24
CA VAL A 4 -20.94 -0.69 -7.70
C VAL A 4 -22.14 -1.56 -8.07
N LEU A 5 -23.33 -1.01 -8.01
CA LEU A 5 -24.56 -1.73 -8.34
C LEU A 5 -24.72 -1.94 -9.85
N ASP A 6 -24.17 -1.04 -10.68
CA ASP A 6 -24.19 -1.09 -12.14
C ASP A 6 -23.10 -2.01 -12.74
N GLN A 7 -22.32 -2.74 -11.92
CA GLN A 7 -21.30 -3.65 -12.43
C GLN A 7 -21.92 -4.76 -13.30
N THR A 8 -21.25 -5.08 -14.40
CA THR A 8 -21.68 -6.15 -15.31
C THR A 8 -21.54 -7.53 -14.70
N TRP A 9 -20.58 -7.75 -13.81
CA TRP A 9 -20.43 -9.00 -13.06
C TRP A 9 -21.59 -9.20 -12.09
N GLN A 10 -22.24 -10.36 -12.16
CA GLN A 10 -23.48 -10.62 -11.41
C GLN A 10 -23.24 -11.24 -10.03
N ASP A 11 -22.24 -12.13 -9.91
CA ASP A 11 -21.95 -12.86 -8.69
C ASP A 11 -21.06 -12.04 -7.75
N LEU A 12 -21.67 -11.08 -7.05
CA LEU A 12 -21.02 -10.23 -6.07
C LEU A 12 -21.90 -9.95 -4.86
N GLU A 13 -21.27 -9.81 -3.71
CA GLU A 13 -21.83 -9.17 -2.51
C GLU A 13 -21.17 -7.81 -2.31
N VAL A 14 -21.91 -6.88 -1.75
CA VAL A 14 -21.41 -5.54 -1.39
C VAL A 14 -21.55 -5.35 0.11
N ILE A 15 -20.44 -5.11 0.79
CA ILE A 15 -20.42 -4.80 2.22
C ILE A 15 -20.09 -3.32 2.39
N LEU A 16 -21.09 -2.53 2.76
CA LEU A 16 -20.95 -1.13 3.09
C LEU A 16 -20.76 -0.98 4.59
N VAL A 17 -19.57 -0.56 5.03
CA VAL A 17 -19.28 -0.35 6.45
C VAL A 17 -19.36 1.13 6.78
N ASN A 18 -20.30 1.50 7.64
CA ASN A 18 -20.39 2.84 8.21
C ASN A 18 -19.51 2.94 9.45
N ASP A 19 -18.47 3.73 9.37
CA ASP A 19 -17.56 4.01 10.49
C ASP A 19 -17.93 5.30 11.21
N CYS A 20 -19.22 5.46 11.60
CA CYS A 20 -19.80 6.64 12.23
C CYS A 20 -19.57 7.91 11.39
N THR A 21 -19.98 7.91 10.12
CA THR A 21 -19.87 9.12 9.30
C THR A 21 -20.70 10.26 9.90
N PRO A 22 -20.14 11.49 10.00
CA PRO A 22 -20.86 12.63 10.60
C PRO A 22 -21.85 13.30 9.65
N ASP A 23 -21.87 12.89 8.38
CA ASP A 23 -22.68 13.51 7.32
C ASP A 23 -23.85 12.60 6.86
N ASN A 24 -24.54 13.03 5.82
CA ASN A 24 -25.69 12.28 5.25
C ASN A 24 -25.30 11.21 4.22
N SER A 25 -24.03 10.82 4.12
CA SER A 25 -23.56 9.84 3.13
C SER A 25 -24.30 8.52 3.22
N MET A 26 -24.56 8.03 4.44
CA MET A 26 -25.30 6.77 4.64
C MET A 26 -26.77 6.88 4.22
N GLU A 27 -27.41 8.02 4.43
CA GLU A 27 -28.80 8.25 3.96
C GLU A 27 -28.84 8.21 2.44
N ILE A 28 -27.90 8.88 1.77
CA ILE A 28 -27.78 8.86 0.31
C ILE A 28 -27.53 7.44 -0.20
N ALA A 29 -26.59 6.71 0.41
CA ALA A 29 -26.29 5.33 0.04
C ALA A 29 -27.51 4.42 0.17
N ARG A 30 -28.25 4.50 1.28
CA ARG A 30 -29.48 3.71 1.49
C ARG A 30 -30.56 4.03 0.48
N ARG A 31 -30.74 5.31 0.09
CA ARG A 31 -31.68 5.69 -0.97
C ARG A 31 -31.31 5.06 -2.31
N VAL A 32 -30.03 5.10 -2.70
CA VAL A 32 -29.56 4.46 -3.93
C VAL A 32 -29.81 2.97 -3.89
N VAL A 33 -29.45 2.30 -2.79
CA VAL A 33 -29.67 0.86 -2.59
C VAL A 33 -31.16 0.51 -2.69
N ALA A 34 -32.03 1.27 -2.04
CA ALA A 34 -33.48 1.00 -2.04
C ALA A 34 -34.13 1.18 -3.42
N SER A 35 -33.59 2.06 -4.25
CA SER A 35 -34.13 2.32 -5.59
C SER A 35 -33.52 1.45 -6.69
N HIS A 36 -32.43 0.75 -6.42
CA HIS A 36 -31.72 -0.03 -7.43
C HIS A 36 -32.17 -1.48 -7.51
N PRO A 37 -32.39 -2.08 -8.70
CA PRO A 37 -32.84 -3.47 -8.85
C PRO A 37 -31.93 -4.49 -8.14
N ARG A 38 -30.64 -4.20 -8.04
CA ARG A 38 -29.63 -5.03 -7.35
C ARG A 38 -29.34 -4.62 -5.91
N GLY A 39 -30.17 -3.77 -5.31
CA GLY A 39 -29.94 -3.29 -3.95
C GLY A 39 -29.85 -4.42 -2.89
N THR A 40 -30.47 -5.56 -3.15
CA THR A 40 -30.44 -6.75 -2.26
C THR A 40 -29.06 -7.38 -2.07
N VAL A 41 -28.09 -7.11 -2.95
CA VAL A 41 -26.70 -7.60 -2.79
C VAL A 41 -25.92 -6.78 -1.78
N VAL A 42 -26.46 -5.64 -1.30
CA VAL A 42 -25.80 -4.74 -0.37
C VAL A 42 -26.16 -5.08 1.06
N ARG A 43 -25.15 -5.31 1.88
CA ARG A 43 -25.25 -5.45 3.33
C ARG A 43 -24.56 -4.27 4.00
N CYS A 44 -25.30 -3.50 4.81
CA CYS A 44 -24.76 -2.39 5.59
C CYS A 44 -24.35 -2.88 6.99
N LEU A 45 -23.16 -2.51 7.42
CA LEU A 45 -22.65 -2.75 8.77
C LEU A 45 -22.31 -1.40 9.39
N GLU A 46 -22.46 -1.27 10.70
CA GLU A 46 -22.25 -0.03 11.42
C GLU A 46 -21.34 -0.25 12.63
N HIS A 47 -20.39 0.65 12.81
CA HIS A 47 -19.62 0.76 14.04
C HIS A 47 -20.35 1.67 15.03
N GLU A 48 -20.24 1.41 16.32
CA GLU A 48 -20.81 2.26 17.38
C GLU A 48 -20.04 3.58 17.53
N GLU A 49 -18.76 3.60 17.13
CA GLU A 49 -17.87 4.77 17.15
C GLU A 49 -16.94 4.75 15.91
N ASN A 50 -16.34 5.89 15.60
CA ASN A 50 -15.35 5.96 14.51
C ASN A 50 -14.06 5.25 14.93
N ARG A 51 -13.72 4.16 14.24
CA ARG A 51 -12.55 3.30 14.46
C ARG A 51 -11.48 3.46 13.38
N GLY A 52 -11.78 4.20 12.33
CA GLY A 52 -10.90 4.49 11.20
C GLY A 52 -10.95 3.44 10.08
N LEU A 53 -10.36 3.82 8.93
CA LEU A 53 -10.41 3.07 7.68
C LEU A 53 -9.95 1.61 7.80
N SER A 54 -8.87 1.36 8.54
CA SER A 54 -8.37 0.00 8.80
C SER A 54 -9.40 -0.90 9.46
N ALA A 55 -10.10 -0.38 10.48
CA ALA A 55 -11.15 -1.12 11.20
C ALA A 55 -12.34 -1.39 10.28
N ALA A 56 -12.76 -0.40 9.48
CA ALA A 56 -13.84 -0.57 8.52
C ALA A 56 -13.51 -1.66 7.49
N ARG A 57 -12.30 -1.66 6.91
CA ARG A 57 -11.84 -2.70 5.98
C ARG A 57 -11.77 -4.07 6.66
N ASN A 58 -11.28 -4.16 7.89
CA ASN A 58 -11.23 -5.42 8.66
C ASN A 58 -12.62 -5.98 8.96
N THR A 59 -13.58 -5.11 9.28
CA THR A 59 -15.00 -5.48 9.45
C THR A 59 -15.56 -6.05 8.15
N GLY A 60 -15.26 -5.41 7.00
CA GLY A 60 -15.64 -5.91 5.68
C GLY A 60 -15.03 -7.28 5.38
N ILE A 61 -13.73 -7.48 5.64
CA ILE A 61 -13.04 -8.78 5.48
C ILE A 61 -13.73 -9.86 6.32
N SER A 62 -14.01 -9.56 7.59
CA SER A 62 -14.59 -10.54 8.53
C SER A 62 -16.02 -10.93 8.17
N ALA A 63 -16.76 -9.99 7.59
CA ALA A 63 -18.15 -10.20 7.20
C ALA A 63 -18.32 -10.84 5.82
N SER A 64 -17.28 -10.82 4.97
CA SER A 64 -17.34 -11.32 3.60
C SER A 64 -17.41 -12.85 3.53
N VAL A 65 -18.06 -13.35 2.47
CA VAL A 65 -18.17 -14.78 2.16
C VAL A 65 -17.67 -15.14 0.76
N GLY A 66 -17.46 -14.16 -0.12
CA GLY A 66 -16.97 -14.35 -1.48
C GLY A 66 -15.55 -14.94 -1.53
N ASP A 67 -15.21 -15.56 -2.65
CA ASP A 67 -13.89 -16.18 -2.87
C ASP A 67 -12.76 -15.13 -2.97
N TYR A 68 -13.10 -13.93 -3.41
CA TYR A 68 -12.17 -12.81 -3.56
C TYR A 68 -12.72 -11.56 -2.87
N LEU A 69 -11.81 -10.70 -2.45
CA LEU A 69 -12.08 -9.40 -1.81
C LEU A 69 -11.64 -8.26 -2.72
N TYR A 70 -12.48 -7.25 -2.85
CA TYR A 70 -12.18 -6.02 -3.57
C TYR A 70 -12.46 -4.80 -2.67
N PHE A 71 -11.48 -3.92 -2.52
CA PHE A 71 -11.64 -2.69 -1.74
C PHE A 71 -11.89 -1.52 -2.67
N LEU A 72 -12.91 -0.73 -2.33
CA LEU A 72 -13.27 0.51 -3.02
C LEU A 72 -13.40 1.63 -1.99
N ASP A 73 -12.66 2.72 -2.18
CA ASP A 73 -12.80 3.91 -1.36
C ASP A 73 -14.08 4.68 -1.74
N SER A 74 -14.76 5.27 -0.78
CA SER A 74 -16.11 5.83 -0.95
C SER A 74 -16.17 7.08 -1.81
N ASP A 75 -15.05 7.76 -2.01
CA ASP A 75 -14.88 8.96 -2.83
C ASP A 75 -14.42 8.67 -4.26
N ASP A 76 -14.19 7.40 -4.58
CA ASP A 76 -13.75 6.93 -5.89
C ASP A 76 -14.86 6.21 -6.67
N TYR A 77 -14.60 5.88 -7.94
CA TYR A 77 -15.50 5.10 -8.77
C TYR A 77 -14.75 4.12 -9.69
N ILE A 78 -15.49 3.14 -10.21
CA ILE A 78 -14.96 2.07 -11.05
C ILE A 78 -15.67 2.03 -12.39
N SER A 79 -15.01 1.50 -13.43
CA SER A 79 -15.67 1.30 -14.74
C SER A 79 -16.80 0.27 -14.61
N ALA A 80 -17.80 0.33 -15.49
CA ALA A 80 -18.97 -0.55 -15.42
C ALA A 80 -18.62 -2.05 -15.48
N ASN A 81 -17.52 -2.40 -16.14
CA ASN A 81 -17.02 -3.77 -16.29
C ASN A 81 -15.77 -4.07 -15.44
N ALA A 82 -15.48 -3.22 -14.45
CA ALA A 82 -14.24 -3.37 -13.65
C ALA A 82 -14.15 -4.74 -12.97
N ILE A 83 -15.22 -5.13 -12.25
CA ILE A 83 -15.23 -6.40 -11.54
C ILE A 83 -15.23 -7.57 -12.52
N GLU A 84 -15.90 -7.49 -13.66
CA GLU A 84 -15.90 -8.53 -14.70
C GLU A 84 -14.49 -8.77 -15.24
N LEU A 85 -13.76 -7.73 -15.64
CA LEU A 85 -12.39 -7.85 -16.14
C LEU A 85 -11.44 -8.50 -15.12
N LEU A 86 -11.58 -8.14 -13.85
CA LEU A 86 -10.75 -8.70 -12.79
C LEU A 86 -11.17 -10.14 -12.45
N ALA A 87 -12.50 -10.40 -12.40
CA ALA A 87 -13.05 -11.71 -12.07
C ALA A 87 -12.77 -12.74 -13.16
N ASP A 88 -12.83 -12.38 -14.44
CA ASP A 88 -12.48 -13.27 -15.55
C ASP A 88 -11.04 -13.78 -15.42
N ALA A 89 -10.10 -12.90 -15.09
CA ALA A 89 -8.72 -13.31 -14.82
C ALA A 89 -8.62 -14.21 -13.57
N ALA A 90 -9.39 -13.91 -12.53
CA ALA A 90 -9.43 -14.71 -11.30
C ALA A 90 -10.00 -16.12 -11.55
N VAL A 91 -11.09 -16.24 -12.31
CA VAL A 91 -11.71 -17.53 -12.65
C VAL A 91 -10.77 -18.40 -13.51
N GLN A 92 -10.12 -17.78 -14.50
CA GLN A 92 -9.27 -18.52 -15.45
C GLN A 92 -7.96 -19.01 -14.83
N LYS A 93 -7.32 -18.22 -13.99
CA LYS A 93 -5.95 -18.48 -13.49
C LYS A 93 -5.86 -18.72 -12.00
N ARG A 94 -6.90 -18.39 -11.24
CA ARG A 94 -6.94 -18.48 -9.76
C ARG A 94 -5.70 -17.90 -9.08
N PRO A 95 -5.28 -16.67 -9.44
CA PRO A 95 -4.13 -16.04 -8.81
C PRO A 95 -4.45 -15.69 -7.35
N ASP A 96 -3.42 -15.45 -6.56
CA ASP A 96 -3.56 -14.91 -5.21
C ASP A 96 -4.17 -13.51 -5.21
N PHE A 97 -3.87 -12.72 -6.24
CA PHE A 97 -4.61 -11.49 -6.50
C PHE A 97 -4.57 -11.07 -7.97
N VAL A 98 -5.58 -10.33 -8.39
CA VAL A 98 -5.63 -9.61 -9.67
C VAL A 98 -5.49 -8.12 -9.37
N ILE A 99 -4.73 -7.39 -10.18
CA ILE A 99 -4.57 -5.94 -10.06
C ILE A 99 -4.93 -5.26 -11.37
N GLY A 100 -5.82 -4.26 -11.29
CA GLY A 100 -6.22 -3.44 -12.43
C GLY A 100 -5.40 -2.16 -12.55
N ASN A 101 -5.42 -1.52 -13.72
CA ASN A 101 -4.87 -0.19 -13.88
C ASN A 101 -5.87 0.87 -13.43
N TYR A 102 -5.40 2.10 -13.21
CA TYR A 102 -6.25 3.17 -12.75
C TYR A 102 -5.88 4.52 -13.38
N GLU A 103 -6.82 5.44 -13.35
CA GLU A 103 -6.65 6.82 -13.78
C GLU A 103 -6.93 7.78 -12.62
N VAL A 104 -6.16 8.88 -12.56
CA VAL A 104 -6.40 9.95 -11.58
C VAL A 104 -7.29 10.99 -12.19
N THR A 105 -8.40 11.28 -11.53
CA THR A 105 -9.34 12.36 -11.89
C THR A 105 -9.22 13.53 -10.91
N GLY A 106 -9.53 14.75 -11.35
CA GLY A 106 -9.46 15.96 -10.53
C GLY A 106 -8.22 16.83 -10.78
N ALA A 107 -7.80 17.61 -9.78
CA ALA A 107 -6.87 18.74 -9.95
C ALA A 107 -5.39 18.38 -10.18
N ARG A 108 -4.97 17.15 -9.98
CA ARG A 108 -3.60 16.66 -10.21
C ARG A 108 -3.61 15.26 -10.83
N ARG A 109 -2.74 15.05 -11.82
CA ARG A 109 -2.66 13.77 -12.57
C ARG A 109 -1.39 12.97 -12.23
N TRP A 110 -0.94 12.96 -10.98
CA TRP A 110 0.20 12.11 -10.62
C TRP A 110 -0.22 10.98 -9.69
N ALA A 111 0.12 9.79 -10.07
CA ALA A 111 -0.01 8.59 -9.26
C ALA A 111 1.12 7.60 -9.59
N PRO A 112 1.47 6.68 -8.67
CA PRO A 112 2.41 5.61 -8.97
C PRO A 112 1.84 4.73 -10.09
N PRO A 113 2.56 4.54 -11.22
CA PRO A 113 2.01 3.80 -12.35
C PRO A 113 1.91 2.29 -12.05
N LEU A 114 0.91 1.64 -12.66
CA LEU A 114 1.00 0.22 -12.94
C LEU A 114 1.84 0.04 -14.20
N SER A 115 3.11 -0.35 -14.05
CA SER A 115 4.07 -0.44 -15.15
C SER A 115 4.38 -1.90 -15.55
N LEU A 116 3.34 -2.76 -15.49
CA LEU A 116 3.37 -4.15 -15.89
C LEU A 116 2.38 -4.38 -17.04
N GLY A 117 2.73 -5.23 -17.97
CA GLY A 117 1.81 -5.68 -19.03
C GLY A 117 0.76 -6.63 -18.49
N THR A 118 -0.38 -6.72 -19.20
CA THR A 118 -1.41 -7.72 -18.90
C THR A 118 -0.82 -9.13 -18.96
N GLY A 119 -1.10 -9.95 -17.94
CA GLY A 119 -0.62 -11.31 -17.88
C GLY A 119 -0.54 -11.91 -16.49
N PHE A 120 -0.19 -13.20 -16.46
CA PHE A 120 -0.02 -13.98 -15.24
C PHE A 120 1.45 -13.98 -14.81
N TYR A 121 1.70 -13.64 -13.56
CA TYR A 121 3.01 -13.57 -12.93
C TYR A 121 3.06 -14.62 -11.82
N GLU A 122 3.88 -15.65 -11.99
CA GLU A 122 3.95 -16.81 -11.11
C GLU A 122 5.25 -16.87 -10.33
N GLY A 123 5.17 -17.26 -9.07
CA GLY A 123 6.25 -17.38 -8.12
C GLY A 123 6.45 -16.13 -7.26
N ASN A 124 6.54 -16.33 -5.93
CA ASN A 124 6.70 -15.24 -4.97
C ASN A 124 7.88 -14.33 -5.28
N ALA A 125 9.01 -14.89 -5.73
CA ALA A 125 10.19 -14.09 -6.08
C ALA A 125 9.90 -13.07 -7.18
N LEU A 126 9.09 -13.42 -8.18
CA LEU A 126 8.69 -12.51 -9.26
C LEU A 126 7.70 -11.46 -8.74
N VAL A 127 6.65 -11.88 -8.03
CA VAL A 127 5.65 -10.96 -7.43
C VAL A 127 6.32 -9.94 -6.53
N LEU A 128 7.16 -10.40 -5.60
CA LEU A 128 7.90 -9.53 -4.67
C LEU A 128 8.89 -8.61 -5.40
N SER A 129 9.59 -9.12 -6.42
CA SER A 129 10.52 -8.32 -7.23
C SER A 129 9.82 -7.15 -7.91
N THR A 130 8.65 -7.38 -8.50
CA THR A 130 7.87 -6.31 -9.16
C THR A 130 7.38 -5.26 -8.14
N TYR A 131 7.01 -5.67 -6.92
CA TYR A 131 6.65 -4.76 -5.84
C TYR A 131 7.83 -3.89 -5.40
N VAL A 132 8.97 -4.52 -5.09
CA VAL A 132 10.18 -3.83 -4.65
C VAL A 132 10.69 -2.83 -5.69
N GLN A 133 10.51 -3.14 -6.98
CA GLN A 133 10.82 -2.24 -8.09
C GLN A 133 9.79 -1.12 -8.29
N GLY A 134 8.71 -1.10 -7.50
CA GLY A 134 7.65 -0.09 -7.62
C GLY A 134 6.84 -0.19 -8.92
N LYS A 135 6.75 -1.40 -9.50
CA LYS A 135 6.01 -1.62 -10.76
C LYS A 135 4.50 -1.65 -10.58
N TRP A 136 4.02 -1.78 -9.35
CA TRP A 136 2.63 -1.66 -8.99
C TRP A 136 2.45 -0.90 -7.68
N TYR A 137 1.28 -0.33 -7.49
CA TYR A 137 0.97 0.64 -6.44
C TYR A 137 0.62 -0.01 -5.10
N VAL A 138 0.86 0.73 -4.00
CA VAL A 138 0.67 0.24 -2.62
C VAL A 138 -0.78 0.33 -2.13
N MET A 139 -1.62 1.19 -2.72
CA MET A 139 -3.00 1.37 -2.29
C MET A 139 -3.75 0.03 -2.32
N ALA A 140 -4.62 -0.22 -1.33
CA ALA A 140 -5.35 -1.47 -1.21
C ALA A 140 -6.45 -1.63 -2.27
N TRP A 141 -7.04 -0.52 -2.71
CA TRP A 141 -8.09 -0.52 -3.72
C TRP A 141 -7.61 -1.05 -5.09
N ASN A 142 -8.57 -1.40 -5.92
CA ASN A 142 -8.37 -1.94 -7.27
C ASN A 142 -7.51 -3.21 -7.33
N LYS A 143 -7.60 -4.01 -6.30
CA LYS A 143 -7.06 -5.36 -6.24
C LYS A 143 -8.16 -6.34 -5.86
N LEU A 144 -8.32 -7.38 -6.66
CA LEU A 144 -9.20 -8.50 -6.35
C LEU A 144 -8.33 -9.58 -5.70
N VAL A 145 -8.39 -9.72 -4.37
CA VAL A 145 -7.48 -10.54 -3.57
C VAL A 145 -8.17 -11.79 -3.06
N SER A 146 -7.55 -12.95 -3.22
CA SER A 146 -8.05 -14.24 -2.72
C SER A 146 -8.35 -14.16 -1.23
N ARG A 147 -9.64 -14.40 -0.86
CA ARG A 147 -10.06 -14.41 0.53
C ARG A 147 -9.37 -15.50 1.35
N PRO A 148 -9.19 -16.74 0.87
CA PRO A 148 -8.38 -17.75 1.54
C PRO A 148 -6.96 -17.27 1.88
N LEU A 149 -6.26 -16.58 0.95
CA LEU A 149 -4.93 -16.00 1.21
C LEU A 149 -4.98 -14.99 2.38
N VAL A 150 -5.97 -14.09 2.35
CA VAL A 150 -6.13 -13.06 3.40
C VAL A 150 -6.34 -13.70 4.76
N LEU A 151 -7.20 -14.71 4.85
CA LEU A 151 -7.49 -15.39 6.12
C LEU A 151 -6.33 -16.25 6.61
N GLN A 152 -5.71 -17.03 5.73
CA GLN A 152 -4.60 -17.92 6.05
C GLN A 152 -3.38 -17.15 6.59
N HIS A 153 -3.04 -16.03 5.95
CA HIS A 153 -1.89 -15.22 6.33
C HIS A 153 -2.23 -14.02 7.23
N LYS A 154 -3.50 -13.93 7.69
CA LYS A 154 -3.99 -12.85 8.56
C LYS A 154 -3.64 -11.47 8.00
N LEU A 155 -3.90 -11.28 6.71
CA LEU A 155 -3.64 -10.01 6.01
C LEU A 155 -4.70 -8.96 6.36
N TYR A 156 -4.85 -8.66 7.64
CA TYR A 156 -5.68 -7.57 8.14
C TYR A 156 -4.93 -6.25 8.13
N PHE A 157 -5.67 -5.17 8.01
CA PHE A 157 -5.13 -3.82 8.10
C PHE A 157 -4.76 -3.47 9.54
N GLN A 158 -3.64 -2.79 9.73
CA GLN A 158 -3.23 -2.33 11.07
C GLN A 158 -4.11 -1.15 11.48
N GLU A 159 -4.89 -1.32 12.56
CA GLU A 159 -5.74 -0.27 13.09
C GLU A 159 -4.92 0.83 13.80
N GLY A 160 -5.49 2.04 13.89
CA GLY A 160 -4.92 3.17 14.61
C GLY A 160 -3.79 3.93 13.90
N ILE A 161 -3.46 3.58 12.67
CA ILE A 161 -2.44 4.26 11.86
C ILE A 161 -3.01 4.80 10.54
N VAL A 162 -2.33 5.75 9.95
CA VAL A 162 -2.44 6.10 8.52
C VAL A 162 -1.25 5.51 7.78
N HIS A 163 -1.35 5.35 6.45
CA HIS A 163 -0.41 4.59 5.60
C HIS A 163 -0.44 3.08 5.88
N GLU A 164 -1.58 2.57 6.30
CA GLU A 164 -1.87 1.14 6.49
C GLU A 164 -1.63 0.34 5.22
N ASP A 165 -1.85 0.96 4.05
CA ASP A 165 -1.65 0.38 2.72
C ASP A 165 -0.20 -0.01 2.45
N ASP A 166 0.78 0.78 2.91
CA ASP A 166 2.21 0.48 2.76
C ASP A 166 2.56 -0.85 3.47
N LEU A 167 2.00 -1.08 4.67
CA LEU A 167 2.18 -2.32 5.43
C LEU A 167 1.41 -3.49 4.81
N TRP A 168 0.15 -3.25 4.46
CA TRP A 168 -0.74 -4.29 3.94
C TRP A 168 -0.25 -4.82 2.59
N SER A 169 0.07 -3.94 1.64
CA SER A 169 0.57 -4.32 0.32
C SER A 169 1.96 -4.97 0.38
N PHE A 170 2.80 -4.57 1.33
CA PHE A 170 4.06 -5.27 1.58
C PHE A 170 3.82 -6.71 2.05
N LYS A 171 2.91 -6.93 3.01
CA LYS A 171 2.53 -8.27 3.46
C LYS A 171 1.92 -9.09 2.32
N LEU A 172 1.03 -8.50 1.52
CA LEU A 172 0.46 -9.15 0.33
C LEU A 172 1.56 -9.62 -0.63
N ALA A 173 2.51 -8.73 -0.98
CA ALA A 173 3.62 -9.08 -1.86
C ALA A 173 4.51 -10.21 -1.31
N CYS A 174 4.72 -10.24 0.00
CA CYS A 174 5.52 -11.28 0.66
C CYS A 174 4.82 -12.65 0.68
N MET A 175 3.49 -12.68 0.78
CA MET A 175 2.72 -13.92 0.96
C MET A 175 2.18 -14.49 -0.35
N SER A 176 2.03 -13.67 -1.39
CA SER A 176 1.48 -14.11 -2.68
C SER A 176 2.47 -14.94 -3.48
N GLN A 177 1.99 -16.05 -4.05
CA GLN A 177 2.73 -16.89 -5.01
C GLN A 177 2.41 -16.52 -6.46
N SER A 178 1.31 -15.82 -6.71
CA SER A 178 0.89 -15.44 -8.04
C SER A 178 0.08 -14.16 -8.07
N MET A 179 0.18 -13.44 -9.18
CA MET A 179 -0.73 -12.32 -9.48
C MET A 179 -1.10 -12.31 -10.95
N TYR A 180 -2.24 -11.73 -11.27
CA TYR A 180 -2.60 -11.41 -12.64
C TYR A 180 -2.74 -9.89 -12.80
N VAL A 181 -2.17 -9.36 -13.86
CA VAL A 181 -2.25 -7.92 -14.18
C VAL A 181 -3.27 -7.72 -15.30
N VAL A 182 -4.26 -6.87 -15.07
CA VAL A 182 -5.18 -6.35 -16.07
C VAL A 182 -4.78 -4.90 -16.33
N ASN A 183 -4.04 -4.64 -17.40
CA ASN A 183 -3.53 -3.29 -17.70
C ASN A 183 -4.57 -2.42 -18.42
N GLU A 184 -5.83 -2.55 -18.00
CA GLU A 184 -6.95 -1.71 -18.40
C GLU A 184 -7.37 -0.83 -17.23
N THR A 185 -7.85 0.38 -17.52
CA THR A 185 -8.35 1.30 -16.47
C THR A 185 -9.66 0.77 -15.93
N THR A 186 -9.59 0.22 -14.72
CA THR A 186 -10.75 -0.32 -13.98
C THR A 186 -11.19 0.59 -12.85
N TYR A 187 -10.34 1.52 -12.42
CA TYR A 187 -10.54 2.37 -11.25
C TYR A 187 -10.22 3.83 -11.56
N TYR A 188 -11.01 4.73 -11.02
CA TYR A 188 -10.83 6.17 -11.14
C TYR A 188 -10.66 6.80 -9.78
N TYR A 189 -9.41 7.14 -9.49
CA TYR A 189 -9.01 7.77 -8.24
C TYR A 189 -9.34 9.27 -8.26
N SER A 190 -10.28 9.68 -7.42
CA SER A 190 -10.79 11.06 -7.35
C SER A 190 -9.95 11.89 -6.39
N MET A 191 -9.03 12.69 -6.91
CA MET A 191 -8.16 13.52 -6.07
C MET A 191 -8.85 14.81 -5.64
N GLN A 192 -9.34 14.84 -4.40
CA GLN A 192 -10.02 15.99 -3.81
C GLN A 192 -9.03 17.11 -3.43
N PRO A 193 -9.45 18.40 -3.47
CA PRO A 193 -8.59 19.53 -3.10
C PRO A 193 -8.05 19.45 -1.66
N ASP A 194 -8.81 18.87 -0.74
CA ASP A 194 -8.51 18.79 0.70
C ASP A 194 -7.96 17.42 1.16
N SER A 195 -7.47 16.62 0.20
CA SER A 195 -6.90 15.30 0.50
C SER A 195 -5.78 15.37 1.55
N ILE A 196 -5.80 14.44 2.49
CA ILE A 196 -4.80 14.21 3.58
C ILE A 196 -3.36 14.18 3.05
N MET A 197 -3.16 13.87 1.77
CA MET A 197 -1.86 13.80 1.11
C MET A 197 -1.21 15.17 0.83
N ARG A 198 -1.94 16.27 0.98
CA ARG A 198 -1.47 17.62 0.56
C ARG A 198 -0.52 18.28 1.57
N ALA A 199 -0.80 18.14 2.86
CA ALA A 199 0.04 18.63 3.95
C ALA A 199 0.00 17.60 5.10
N PRO A 200 0.95 16.66 5.16
CA PRO A 200 0.92 15.64 6.18
C PRO A 200 1.05 16.28 7.57
N SER A 201 0.14 15.94 8.45
CA SER A 201 0.18 16.31 9.87
C SER A 201 1.36 15.61 10.56
N MET A 202 1.73 16.06 11.76
CA MET A 202 2.72 15.34 12.59
C MET A 202 2.33 13.86 12.78
N ARG A 203 1.04 13.57 12.98
CA ARG A 203 0.52 12.21 13.06
C ARG A 203 0.86 11.36 11.81
N ASN A 204 0.78 11.94 10.60
CA ASN A 204 1.16 11.21 9.37
C ASN A 204 2.66 10.85 9.37
N LEU A 205 3.52 11.73 9.90
CA LEU A 205 4.97 11.47 9.98
C LEU A 205 5.27 10.42 11.06
N GLU A 206 4.62 10.50 12.22
CA GLU A 206 4.71 9.50 13.29
C GLU A 206 4.24 8.13 12.81
N CYS A 207 3.13 8.06 12.09
CA CYS A 207 2.62 6.82 11.53
C CYS A 207 3.61 6.17 10.54
N ARG A 208 4.40 6.94 9.77
CA ARG A 208 5.47 6.36 8.93
C ARG A 208 6.54 5.64 9.75
N VAL A 209 6.87 6.19 10.92
CA VAL A 209 7.82 5.54 11.85
C VAL A 209 7.21 4.25 12.40
N LEU A 210 5.91 4.27 12.76
CA LEU A 210 5.18 3.09 13.23
C LEU A 210 5.08 2.01 12.14
N VAL A 211 4.69 2.38 10.91
CA VAL A 211 4.61 1.46 9.76
C VAL A 211 5.94 0.75 9.53
N LEU A 212 7.06 1.49 9.58
CA LEU A 212 8.38 0.87 9.47
C LEU A 212 8.63 -0.14 10.60
N GLY A 213 8.17 0.17 11.81
CA GLY A 213 8.21 -0.74 12.95
C GLY A 213 7.45 -2.04 12.69
N TYR A 214 6.20 -1.94 12.26
CA TYR A 214 5.37 -3.10 11.94
C TYR A 214 5.92 -3.94 10.77
N ILE A 215 6.47 -3.29 9.73
CA ILE A 215 7.16 -4.00 8.63
C ILE A 215 8.36 -4.77 9.18
N TYR A 216 9.17 -4.15 10.05
CA TYR A 216 10.31 -4.82 10.66
C TYR A 216 9.90 -6.02 11.50
N ASP A 217 8.86 -5.87 12.34
CA ASP A 217 8.37 -6.95 13.20
C ASP A 217 7.79 -8.09 12.37
N PHE A 218 7.09 -7.78 11.25
CA PHE A 218 6.64 -8.77 10.30
C PHE A 218 7.80 -9.52 9.62
N ILE A 219 8.84 -8.83 9.18
CA ILE A 219 10.03 -9.47 8.62
C ILE A 219 10.67 -10.41 9.66
N ARG A 220 10.74 -9.97 10.92
CA ARG A 220 11.30 -10.76 12.03
C ARG A 220 10.48 -11.99 12.40
N SER A 221 9.22 -12.05 12.01
CA SER A 221 8.32 -13.18 12.31
C SER A 221 8.69 -14.48 11.58
N SER A 222 9.47 -14.39 10.48
CA SER A 222 9.84 -15.56 9.67
C SER A 222 11.29 -15.48 9.19
N ARG A 223 12.03 -16.56 9.35
CA ARG A 223 13.41 -16.65 8.87
C ARG A 223 13.50 -16.50 7.35
N CYS A 224 12.57 -17.06 6.63
CA CYS A 224 12.49 -16.95 5.16
C CYS A 224 12.38 -15.47 4.71
N LEU A 225 11.63 -14.64 5.44
CA LEU A 225 11.55 -13.21 5.18
C LEU A 225 12.86 -12.49 5.55
N GLN A 226 13.48 -12.89 6.67
CA GLN A 226 14.74 -12.29 7.14
C GLN A 226 15.90 -12.53 6.17
N ASP A 227 15.93 -13.68 5.52
CA ASP A 227 17.02 -14.07 4.62
C ASP A 227 16.77 -13.61 3.16
N ASN A 228 15.69 -12.87 2.91
CA ASN A 228 15.31 -12.42 1.57
C ASN A 228 15.96 -11.08 1.20
N ARG A 229 16.83 -11.11 0.18
CA ARG A 229 17.53 -9.91 -0.32
C ARG A 229 16.60 -8.80 -0.82
N LEU A 230 15.50 -9.14 -1.50
CA LEU A 230 14.57 -8.15 -2.04
C LEU A 230 13.86 -7.41 -0.91
N ILE A 231 13.47 -8.13 0.14
CA ILE A 231 12.87 -7.55 1.35
C ILE A 231 13.83 -6.57 2.01
N TYR A 232 15.10 -6.94 2.11
CA TYR A 232 16.11 -6.03 2.64
C TYR A 232 16.25 -4.75 1.81
N ILE A 233 16.42 -4.88 0.50
CA ILE A 233 16.53 -3.72 -0.41
C ILE A 233 15.32 -2.80 -0.24
N TYR A 234 14.13 -3.37 -0.20
CA TYR A 234 12.89 -2.63 0.03
C TYR A 234 12.91 -1.90 1.38
N PHE A 235 13.21 -2.61 2.45
CA PHE A 235 13.17 -2.08 3.81
C PHE A 235 14.16 -0.93 4.02
N GLU A 236 15.39 -1.07 3.57
CA GLU A 236 16.39 0.00 3.66
C GLU A 236 16.02 1.20 2.76
N SER A 237 15.49 0.93 1.56
CA SER A 237 15.00 2.00 0.68
C SER A 237 13.80 2.74 1.30
N LEU A 238 12.90 2.03 1.98
CA LEU A 238 11.75 2.61 2.67
C LEU A 238 12.18 3.51 3.83
N LYS A 239 13.21 3.11 4.61
CA LYS A 239 13.81 3.97 5.65
C LYS A 239 14.27 5.29 5.07
N ALA A 240 15.05 5.25 3.99
CA ALA A 240 15.54 6.46 3.34
C ALA A 240 14.37 7.34 2.84
N LYS A 241 13.38 6.74 2.18
CA LYS A 241 12.16 7.42 1.70
C LYS A 241 11.38 8.09 2.82
N TYR A 242 11.15 7.38 3.93
CA TYR A 242 10.40 7.92 5.06
C TYR A 242 11.17 9.00 5.78
N PHE A 243 12.50 8.83 5.95
CA PHE A 243 13.33 9.85 6.57
C PHE A 243 13.41 11.13 5.72
N ASP A 244 13.49 11.01 4.40
CA ASP A 244 13.40 12.16 3.49
C ASP A 244 12.10 12.94 3.66
N ARG A 245 10.96 12.24 3.75
CA ARG A 245 9.66 12.86 4.01
C ARG A 245 9.61 13.58 5.36
N ILE A 246 10.16 12.98 6.41
CA ILE A 246 10.27 13.59 7.73
C ILE A 246 11.09 14.88 7.64
N LEU A 247 12.27 14.84 7.01
CA LEU A 247 13.13 16.01 6.83
C LEU A 247 12.51 17.13 5.99
N TYR A 248 11.63 16.78 5.06
CA TYR A 248 10.98 17.73 4.16
C TYR A 248 9.80 18.44 4.82
N PHE A 249 8.95 17.71 5.56
CA PHE A 249 7.68 18.21 6.07
C PHE A 249 7.76 18.83 7.47
N THR A 250 8.80 18.57 8.24
CA THR A 250 8.98 19.21 9.55
C THR A 250 10.38 19.81 9.69
N LYS A 251 10.48 20.86 10.52
CA LYS A 251 11.75 21.45 10.94
C LYS A 251 12.16 20.99 12.34
N ASP A 252 11.36 20.16 13.00
CA ASP A 252 11.62 19.64 14.34
C ASP A 252 12.84 18.70 14.31
N THR A 253 13.98 19.23 14.73
CA THR A 253 15.25 18.49 14.76
C THR A 253 15.26 17.39 15.82
N SER A 254 14.47 17.52 16.89
CA SER A 254 14.29 16.49 17.92
C SER A 254 13.57 15.30 17.31
N PHE A 255 12.47 15.52 16.62
CA PHE A 255 11.71 14.49 15.93
C PHE A 255 12.55 13.81 14.84
N HIS A 256 13.37 14.56 14.08
CA HIS A 256 14.33 13.99 13.12
C HIS A 256 15.26 12.99 13.79
N TYR A 257 15.87 13.39 14.92
CA TYR A 257 16.82 12.54 15.61
C TYR A 257 16.16 11.32 16.25
N GLN A 258 15.01 11.49 16.89
CA GLN A 258 14.25 10.37 17.48
C GLN A 258 13.81 9.37 16.38
N SER A 259 13.29 9.84 15.27
CA SER A 259 12.94 8.99 14.12
C SER A 259 14.15 8.23 13.59
N TYR A 260 15.31 8.88 13.47
CA TYR A 260 16.54 8.22 13.09
C TYR A 260 16.96 7.13 14.08
N LEU A 261 16.82 7.36 15.39
CA LEU A 261 17.15 6.34 16.40
C LEU A 261 16.27 5.09 16.23
N VAL A 262 14.97 5.27 16.00
CA VAL A 262 14.07 4.14 15.69
C VAL A 262 14.54 3.40 14.44
N PHE A 263 14.86 4.11 13.35
CA PHE A 263 15.30 3.50 12.10
C PHE A 263 16.65 2.77 12.24
N ARG A 264 17.57 3.36 13.00
CA ARG A 264 18.86 2.74 13.30
C ARG A 264 18.72 1.46 14.12
N ASN A 265 17.84 1.46 15.14
CA ASN A 265 17.64 0.30 16.01
C ASN A 265 16.92 -0.86 15.29
N LYS A 266 16.15 -0.57 14.26
CA LYS A 266 15.53 -1.55 13.36
C LYS A 266 16.48 -2.00 12.25
N LYS A 267 17.71 -2.31 12.60
CA LYS A 267 18.76 -2.77 11.69
C LYS A 267 18.45 -4.18 11.21
N TYR A 268 18.55 -4.38 9.91
CA TYR A 268 18.53 -5.70 9.30
C TYR A 268 19.93 -6.35 9.48
N ALA A 269 20.12 -7.08 10.57
CA ALA A 269 21.45 -7.54 11.00
C ALA A 269 22.11 -8.52 10.03
N SER A 270 21.32 -9.27 9.27
CA SER A 270 21.81 -10.42 8.49
C SER A 270 22.57 -10.06 7.20
N LEU A 271 22.61 -8.81 6.79
CA LEU A 271 23.19 -8.47 5.48
C LEU A 271 24.69 -8.27 5.43
N LEU A 272 25.30 -7.93 6.53
CA LEU A 272 26.78 -8.04 6.66
C LEU A 272 27.21 -9.52 6.71
N GLU A 273 26.25 -10.42 7.02
CA GLU A 273 26.43 -11.87 7.11
C GLU A 273 25.95 -12.62 5.86
N MET A 274 25.23 -11.97 4.94
CA MET A 274 24.84 -12.59 3.65
C MET A 274 26.08 -12.68 2.74
N THR A 275 26.93 -13.62 3.07
CA THR A 275 28.12 -14.00 2.32
C THR A 275 27.75 -14.40 0.88
N GLY A 276 28.34 -13.70 -0.09
CA GLY A 276 28.21 -14.02 -1.53
C GLY A 276 27.41 -13.06 -2.40
N LEU A 277 26.70 -12.10 -1.85
CA LEU A 277 25.97 -11.11 -2.64
C LEU A 277 26.77 -9.79 -2.67
N ARG A 278 27.15 -9.33 -3.84
CA ARG A 278 27.67 -7.97 -4.02
C ARG A 278 26.54 -7.00 -3.66
N PRO A 279 26.61 -6.24 -2.55
CA PRO A 279 25.59 -5.26 -2.23
C PRO A 279 25.61 -4.19 -3.30
N GLU A 280 24.43 -3.66 -3.65
CA GLU A 280 24.37 -2.47 -4.48
C GLU A 280 25.13 -1.35 -3.78
N TRP A 281 26.07 -0.70 -4.47
CA TRP A 281 26.93 0.33 -3.90
C TRP A 281 26.15 1.44 -3.16
N LYS A 282 24.93 1.76 -3.61
CA LYS A 282 24.03 2.72 -2.94
C LYS A 282 23.61 2.27 -1.55
N LEU A 283 23.30 0.99 -1.37
CA LEU A 283 22.96 0.43 -0.05
C LEU A 283 24.18 0.33 0.85
N MET A 284 25.37 0.07 0.30
CA MET A 284 26.61 0.13 1.06
C MET A 284 26.84 1.54 1.61
N LEU A 285 26.72 2.56 0.78
CA LEU A 285 26.83 3.95 1.20
C LEU A 285 25.76 4.31 2.23
N GLN A 286 24.51 3.93 2.00
CA GLN A 286 23.45 4.17 2.97
C GLN A 286 23.79 3.57 4.33
N ASN A 287 24.32 2.36 4.36
CA ASN A 287 24.57 1.59 5.59
C ASN A 287 25.79 2.06 6.41
N ILE A 288 26.60 2.97 5.88
CA ILE A 288 27.74 3.57 6.63
C ILE A 288 27.24 4.18 7.96
N HIS A 289 26.02 4.73 8.01
CA HIS A 289 25.47 5.30 9.24
C HIS A 289 25.35 4.31 10.41
N TYR A 290 25.34 2.99 10.14
CA TYR A 290 25.27 1.98 11.19
C TYR A 290 26.61 1.76 11.90
N VAL A 291 27.74 1.99 11.22
CA VAL A 291 29.09 1.78 11.80
C VAL A 291 29.65 3.06 12.43
N LEU A 292 29.07 4.20 12.14
CA LEU A 292 29.46 5.48 12.76
C LEU A 292 28.89 5.60 14.18
N PRO A 293 29.55 6.38 15.09
CA PRO A 293 28.92 6.80 16.34
C PRO A 293 27.54 7.42 16.08
N THR A 294 26.61 7.21 17.02
CA THR A 294 25.17 7.45 16.78
C THR A 294 24.85 8.82 16.19
N TYR A 295 25.40 9.89 16.76
CA TYR A 295 25.15 11.23 16.26
C TYR A 295 25.84 11.51 14.90
N ALA A 296 27.05 11.04 14.70
CA ALA A 296 27.75 11.12 13.41
C ALA A 296 26.98 10.32 12.34
N GLY A 297 26.46 9.15 12.68
CA GLY A 297 25.60 8.35 11.83
C GLY A 297 24.31 9.08 11.44
N TYR A 298 23.69 9.79 12.37
CA TYR A 298 22.53 10.65 12.08
C TYR A 298 22.85 11.73 11.07
N LEU A 299 23.95 12.48 11.29
CA LEU A 299 24.36 13.54 10.38
C LEU A 299 24.69 12.99 8.98
N TYR A 300 25.40 11.87 8.94
CA TYR A 300 25.69 11.16 7.69
C TYR A 300 24.41 10.74 6.95
N PHE A 301 23.48 10.05 7.62
CA PHE A 301 22.25 9.56 7.02
C PHE A 301 21.38 10.71 6.51
N LYS A 302 21.30 11.80 7.28
CA LYS A 302 20.60 13.02 6.87
C LYS A 302 21.20 13.63 5.60
N ALA A 303 22.52 13.70 5.50
CA ALA A 303 23.22 14.21 4.32
C ALA A 303 23.04 13.25 3.11
N PHE A 304 23.17 11.96 3.34
CA PHE A 304 22.98 10.92 2.31
C PHE A 304 21.59 10.99 1.69
N VAL A 305 20.53 11.01 2.49
CA VAL A 305 19.13 11.04 2.02
C VAL A 305 18.89 12.31 1.20
N LYS A 306 19.37 13.48 1.64
CA LYS A 306 19.24 14.73 0.88
C LYS A 306 20.01 14.70 -0.45
N SER A 307 21.22 14.15 -0.47
CA SER A 307 22.03 14.05 -1.71
C SER A 307 21.43 13.07 -2.72
N ALA A 308 20.89 11.94 -2.26
CA ALA A 308 20.20 10.97 -3.10
C ALA A 308 18.96 11.57 -3.78
N TYR A 309 18.22 12.43 -3.08
CA TYR A 309 17.10 13.17 -3.65
C TYR A 309 17.56 14.15 -4.76
N TYR A 310 18.63 14.90 -4.54
CA TYR A 310 19.18 15.82 -5.56
C TYR A 310 19.65 15.09 -6.81
N LEU A 311 20.29 13.93 -6.67
CA LEU A 311 20.71 13.12 -7.80
C LEU A 311 19.52 12.56 -8.59
N LEU A 312 18.43 12.18 -7.91
CA LEU A 312 17.20 11.73 -8.55
C LEU A 312 16.56 12.88 -9.37
N VAL A 313 16.44 14.06 -8.78
CA VAL A 313 15.87 15.25 -9.45
C VAL A 313 16.71 15.67 -10.67
N LEU A 314 18.04 15.62 -10.57
CA LEU A 314 18.93 15.87 -11.68
C LEU A 314 18.77 14.84 -12.80
N SER A 315 18.64 13.55 -12.47
CA SER A 315 18.44 12.49 -13.47
C SER A 315 17.11 12.61 -14.22
N ILE A 316 16.06 13.09 -13.55
CA ILE A 316 14.76 13.36 -14.18
C ILE A 316 14.86 14.57 -15.12
N LYS A 317 15.52 15.64 -14.71
CA LYS A 317 15.73 16.82 -15.56
C LYS A 317 16.60 16.54 -16.78
N MET A 318 17.61 15.66 -16.67
CA MET A 318 18.45 15.25 -17.79
C MET A 318 17.77 14.31 -18.79
N LYS A 319 16.68 13.65 -18.40
CA LYS A 319 15.85 12.81 -19.31
C LYS A 319 14.72 13.61 -19.98
N ALA A 320 14.50 14.86 -19.58
CA ALA A 320 13.47 15.75 -20.12
C ALA A 320 14.08 16.82 -21.08
N VAL A 321 15.37 16.76 -21.35
CA VAL A 321 16.11 17.46 -22.40
C VAL A 321 16.58 16.42 -23.43
#